data_53cdba61fbef1af9d66d365f16dfdfd0
#
_entry.id   53cdba61fbef1af9d66d365f16dfdfd0
#
_cell.length_a   1.000
_cell.length_b   1.000
_cell.length_c   1.000
_cell.angle_alpha   90.00
_cell.angle_beta   90.00
_cell.angle_gamma   90.00
#
_symmetry.space_group_name_H-M   'P 1'
#
loop_
_entity.id
_entity.type
_entity.pdbx_description
1 polymer ?
#
loop_
_entity_poly.entity_id
_entity_poly.type
_entity_poly.pdbx_seq_one_letter_code
_entity_poly.pdbx_strand_id
1 'polypeptide(L)'
;MIIRSHANTGMLHLFSALVACGLVAAILFVGRTIAIHVEQSTLPSTAPELFSLKNQGLAFQCAAARAQDVLPLYGSSELVIPPVPEKASRFFRTAPTGFQVSPVGKLGATSLTILQKFGALSSDLRGKNVVISLSPEWFLVQVTRWDWYKGNFSLLAASEMTFGSALDFQLKRDIALRMLQCPSTLEKSPLLEFALRRLASGSWLDRVFFCALWPIGKTQIALLELQDHFAALSYILHEIKPTPRRHLEMINWSELVAQTERKTVDQNKNEQKALDLDEQIAPGRRDAGFLKRMDAAPGWIDLELLLRVLARIQARPLLLSMPIAGQSYDQKGVSRKARESYYKRMRAVAQRYQFPLVEFEDHDNDSAFLDSQEDHLTGKGWMFYDRVLDDFFHGRIPPI
;
A
#
# COMPACT_ATOMS: atom_id res chain seq x y z
N MET A 1 -23.63 -41.43 -51.23
CA MET A 1 -23.29 -41.99 -49.91
C MET A 1 -21.98 -41.42 -49.38
N ILE A 2 -21.72 -40.08 -49.50
CA ILE A 2 -20.45 -39.44 -49.13
C ILE A 2 -20.64 -38.33 -48.06
N ILE A 3 -21.87 -37.94 -47.71
CA ILE A 3 -22.11 -36.80 -46.80
C ILE A 3 -22.00 -37.15 -45.30
N ARG A 4 -22.07 -38.44 -44.90
CA ARG A 4 -21.98 -38.85 -43.48
C ARG A 4 -20.56 -38.88 -42.89
N SER A 5 -19.51 -38.87 -43.68
CA SER A 5 -18.10 -38.94 -43.20
C SER A 5 -17.59 -37.63 -42.64
N HIS A 6 -17.99 -36.49 -43.18
CA HIS A 6 -17.49 -35.16 -42.73
C HIS A 6 -18.07 -34.68 -41.39
N ALA A 7 -19.31 -35.07 -41.05
CA ALA A 7 -19.93 -34.69 -39.78
C ALA A 7 -19.25 -35.38 -38.57
N ASN A 8 -18.83 -36.65 -38.73
CA ASN A 8 -18.15 -37.38 -37.64
C ASN A 8 -16.74 -36.89 -37.37
N THR A 9 -16.00 -36.45 -38.39
CA THR A 9 -14.64 -35.88 -38.17
C THR A 9 -14.71 -34.55 -37.47
N GLY A 10 -15.65 -33.67 -37.78
CA GLY A 10 -15.85 -32.39 -37.09
C GLY A 10 -16.18 -32.55 -35.60
N MET A 11 -17.02 -33.52 -35.25
CA MET A 11 -17.34 -33.85 -33.84
C MET A 11 -16.12 -34.38 -33.06
N LEU A 12 -15.30 -35.23 -33.70
CA LEU A 12 -14.06 -35.74 -33.07
C LEU A 12 -13.05 -34.62 -32.81
N HIS A 13 -12.89 -33.70 -33.74
CA HIS A 13 -12.00 -32.54 -33.53
C HIS A 13 -12.50 -31.62 -32.43
N LEU A 14 -13.80 -31.35 -32.35
CA LEU A 14 -14.41 -30.56 -31.28
C LEU A 14 -14.23 -31.25 -29.93
N PHE A 15 -14.47 -32.54 -29.83
CA PHE A 15 -14.25 -33.30 -28.60
C PHE A 15 -12.79 -33.29 -28.17
N SER A 16 -11.85 -33.51 -29.08
CA SER A 16 -10.41 -33.45 -28.78
C SER A 16 -9.98 -32.05 -28.29
N ALA A 17 -10.50 -30.99 -28.90
CA ALA A 17 -10.25 -29.61 -28.48
C ALA A 17 -10.80 -29.34 -27.07
N LEU A 18 -12.03 -29.80 -26.77
CA LEU A 18 -12.63 -29.66 -25.44
C LEU A 18 -11.84 -30.42 -24.37
N VAL A 19 -11.39 -31.64 -24.67
CA VAL A 19 -10.54 -32.43 -23.76
C VAL A 19 -9.20 -31.72 -23.53
N ALA A 20 -8.56 -31.22 -24.58
CA ALA A 20 -7.32 -30.47 -24.47
C ALA A 20 -7.49 -29.20 -23.62
N CYS A 21 -8.56 -28.43 -23.87
CA CYS A 21 -8.88 -27.25 -23.04
C CYS A 21 -9.13 -27.61 -21.56
N GLY A 22 -9.86 -28.70 -21.32
CA GLY A 22 -10.12 -29.23 -19.98
C GLY A 22 -8.82 -29.63 -19.25
N LEU A 23 -7.91 -30.31 -19.93
CA LEU A 23 -6.62 -30.70 -19.39
C LEU A 23 -5.75 -29.46 -19.07
N VAL A 24 -5.66 -28.47 -19.95
CA VAL A 24 -4.96 -27.25 -19.72
C VAL A 24 -5.56 -26.49 -18.51
N ALA A 25 -6.87 -26.35 -18.44
CA ALA A 25 -7.56 -25.74 -17.32
C ALA A 25 -7.26 -26.46 -15.99
N ALA A 26 -7.26 -27.79 -15.98
CA ALA A 26 -6.93 -28.59 -14.80
C ALA A 26 -5.48 -28.40 -14.37
N ILE A 27 -4.52 -28.40 -15.30
CA ILE A 27 -3.10 -28.16 -15.02
C ILE A 27 -2.90 -26.76 -14.42
N LEU A 28 -3.53 -25.74 -15.00
CA LEU A 28 -3.43 -24.36 -14.50
C LEU A 28 -4.07 -24.23 -13.12
N PHE A 29 -5.19 -24.87 -12.86
CA PHE A 29 -5.86 -24.88 -11.56
C PHE A 29 -5.00 -25.56 -10.48
N VAL A 30 -4.44 -26.73 -10.78
CA VAL A 30 -3.54 -27.46 -9.87
C VAL A 30 -2.27 -26.62 -9.62
N GLY A 31 -1.67 -26.07 -10.68
CA GLY A 31 -0.50 -25.22 -10.58
C GLY A 31 -0.75 -23.98 -9.69
N ARG A 32 -1.90 -23.31 -9.87
CA ARG A 32 -2.32 -22.19 -9.02
C ARG A 32 -2.47 -22.61 -7.55
N THR A 33 -3.08 -23.76 -7.30
CA THR A 33 -3.26 -24.28 -5.93
C THR A 33 -1.93 -24.56 -5.25
N ILE A 34 -0.98 -25.17 -5.98
CA ILE A 34 0.39 -25.40 -5.50
C ILE A 34 1.08 -24.08 -5.22
N ALA A 35 1.00 -23.09 -6.10
CA ALA A 35 1.61 -21.78 -5.92
C ALA A 35 1.09 -21.09 -4.64
N ILE A 36 -0.23 -21.05 -4.43
CA ILE A 36 -0.85 -20.49 -3.22
C ILE A 36 -0.34 -21.21 -1.96
N HIS A 37 -0.24 -22.54 -1.99
CA HIS A 37 0.26 -23.30 -0.85
C HIS A 37 1.73 -22.96 -0.53
N VAL A 38 2.56 -22.84 -1.56
CA VAL A 38 3.98 -22.45 -1.40
C VAL A 38 4.09 -21.02 -0.88
N GLU A 39 3.32 -20.07 -1.41
CA GLU A 39 3.28 -18.68 -0.93
C GLU A 39 2.93 -18.60 0.57
N GLN A 40 1.94 -19.37 1.01
CA GLN A 40 1.54 -19.41 2.42
C GLN A 40 2.60 -20.08 3.31
N SER A 41 3.19 -21.19 2.86
CA SER A 41 4.20 -21.92 3.63
C SER A 41 5.52 -21.15 3.77
N THR A 42 5.87 -20.33 2.77
CA THR A 42 7.09 -19.51 2.77
C THR A 42 6.86 -18.08 3.30
N LEU A 43 5.65 -17.76 3.74
CA LEU A 43 5.29 -16.43 4.21
C LEU A 43 6.22 -15.90 5.33
N PRO A 44 6.69 -16.71 6.31
CA PRO A 44 7.64 -16.22 7.32
C PRO A 44 8.94 -15.64 6.73
N SER A 45 9.33 -16.12 5.56
CA SER A 45 10.54 -15.64 4.87
C SER A 45 10.26 -14.48 3.92
N THR A 46 9.05 -14.43 3.32
CA THR A 46 8.69 -13.43 2.31
C THR A 46 7.99 -12.19 2.90
N ALA A 47 7.32 -12.34 4.05
CA ALA A 47 6.58 -11.24 4.67
C ALA A 47 7.48 -10.03 4.97
N PRO A 48 8.65 -10.14 5.61
CA PRO A 48 9.46 -8.99 5.97
C PRO A 48 10.22 -8.36 4.77
N GLU A 49 10.26 -9.03 3.63
CA GLU A 49 11.05 -8.56 2.48
C GLU A 49 10.29 -7.54 1.63
N LEU A 50 11.03 -6.56 1.08
CA LEU A 50 10.55 -5.59 0.10
C LEU A 50 11.11 -5.92 -1.28
N PHE A 51 10.24 -6.19 -2.23
CA PHE A 51 10.62 -6.45 -3.63
C PHE A 51 9.51 -6.06 -4.61
N SER A 52 9.89 -5.84 -5.86
CA SER A 52 8.99 -5.28 -6.88
C SER A 52 7.73 -6.12 -7.10
N LEU A 53 7.87 -7.44 -7.15
CA LEU A 53 6.76 -8.36 -7.40
C LEU A 53 5.69 -8.26 -6.31
N LYS A 54 6.10 -8.15 -5.03
CA LYS A 54 5.18 -7.94 -3.90
C LYS A 54 4.42 -6.62 -3.99
N ASN A 55 5.08 -5.56 -4.47
CA ASN A 55 4.45 -4.25 -4.61
C ASN A 55 3.49 -4.17 -5.80
N GLN A 56 3.74 -4.90 -6.87
CA GLN A 56 2.94 -4.85 -8.10
C GLN A 56 1.91 -5.97 -8.20
N GLY A 57 2.20 -7.15 -7.61
CA GLY A 57 1.32 -8.30 -7.56
C GLY A 57 0.41 -8.30 -6.34
N LEU A 58 -0.46 -9.30 -6.27
CA LEU A 58 -1.39 -9.53 -5.16
C LEU A 58 -1.09 -10.83 -4.39
N ALA A 59 -0.39 -11.81 -4.99
CA ALA A 59 -0.13 -13.12 -4.40
C ALA A 59 0.45 -13.04 -2.98
N PHE A 60 1.56 -12.34 -2.81
CA PHE A 60 2.19 -12.14 -1.49
C PHE A 60 1.35 -11.29 -0.55
N GLN A 61 0.62 -10.31 -1.08
CA GLN A 61 -0.25 -9.45 -0.28
C GLN A 61 -1.48 -10.22 0.23
N CYS A 62 -2.08 -11.08 -0.61
CA CYS A 62 -3.16 -11.99 -0.21
C CYS A 62 -2.68 -12.97 0.87
N ALA A 63 -1.50 -13.57 0.69
CA ALA A 63 -0.92 -14.47 1.69
C ALA A 63 -0.74 -13.77 3.04
N ALA A 64 -0.19 -12.55 3.05
CA ALA A 64 -0.01 -11.75 4.26
C ALA A 64 -1.34 -11.34 4.91
N ALA A 65 -2.34 -10.92 4.12
CA ALA A 65 -3.65 -10.52 4.63
C ALA A 65 -4.43 -11.67 5.28
N ARG A 66 -4.24 -12.89 4.78
CA ARG A 66 -4.89 -14.12 5.32
C ARG A 66 -4.22 -14.63 6.59
N ALA A 67 -2.93 -14.37 6.78
CA ALA A 67 -2.19 -14.83 7.94
C ALA A 67 -2.67 -14.15 9.24
N GLN A 68 -2.57 -14.87 10.36
CA GLN A 68 -2.96 -14.33 11.66
C GLN A 68 -1.77 -13.68 12.38
N ASP A 69 -0.56 -14.06 12.02
CA ASP A 69 0.71 -13.65 12.60
C ASP A 69 1.51 -12.70 11.69
N VAL A 70 0.83 -12.03 10.77
CA VAL A 70 1.42 -11.02 9.88
C VAL A 70 0.59 -9.76 9.89
N LEU A 71 1.23 -8.62 10.09
CA LEU A 71 0.65 -7.29 10.03
C LEU A 71 1.07 -6.61 8.71
N PRO A 72 0.16 -6.45 7.74
CA PRO A 72 0.45 -5.68 6.53
C PRO A 72 0.65 -4.20 6.85
N LEU A 73 1.76 -3.62 6.38
CA LEU A 73 2.12 -2.21 6.52
C LEU A 73 2.28 -1.58 5.14
N TYR A 74 1.36 -0.71 4.77
CA TYR A 74 1.39 0.01 3.50
C TYR A 74 1.96 1.41 3.69
N GLY A 75 2.83 1.82 2.77
CA GLY A 75 3.47 3.12 2.84
C GLY A 75 4.21 3.47 1.54
N SER A 76 5.17 4.37 1.64
CA SER A 76 5.94 4.91 0.52
C SER A 76 7.45 4.73 0.71
N SER A 77 8.20 5.80 0.51
CA SER A 77 9.67 5.83 0.60
C SER A 77 10.20 5.49 2.00
N GLU A 78 9.49 5.82 3.06
CA GLU A 78 9.87 5.50 4.44
C GLU A 78 10.05 4.00 4.68
N LEU A 79 9.31 3.16 3.95
CA LEU A 79 9.50 1.71 4.03
C LEU A 79 10.79 1.23 3.35
N VAL A 80 11.36 2.05 2.46
CA VAL A 80 12.54 1.71 1.66
C VAL A 80 13.80 2.34 2.21
N ILE A 81 13.78 3.64 2.50
CA ILE A 81 14.90 4.47 2.92
C ILE A 81 14.61 5.14 4.27
N PRO A 82 15.65 5.44 5.09
CA PRO A 82 16.99 4.88 5.05
C PRO A 82 17.02 3.39 5.43
N PRO A 83 18.09 2.64 5.14
CA PRO A 83 18.18 1.21 5.45
C PRO A 83 18.59 0.94 6.91
N VAL A 84 17.85 1.48 7.88
CA VAL A 84 18.14 1.33 9.31
C VAL A 84 17.74 -0.05 9.85
N PRO A 85 18.44 -0.59 10.84
CA PRO A 85 18.13 -1.91 11.46
C PRO A 85 16.77 -1.91 12.17
N GLU A 86 16.39 -0.78 12.76
CA GLU A 86 15.15 -0.58 13.51
C GLU A 86 13.90 -0.54 12.64
N LYS A 87 14.02 -0.56 11.32
CA LYS A 87 12.86 -0.58 10.41
C LYS A 87 11.96 -1.78 10.70
N ALA A 88 10.65 -1.56 10.81
CA ALA A 88 9.66 -2.56 11.22
C ALA A 88 9.85 -3.95 10.59
N SER A 89 10.09 -4.01 9.28
CA SER A 89 10.30 -5.27 8.58
C SER A 89 11.53 -6.05 9.04
N ARG A 90 12.59 -5.36 9.46
CA ARG A 90 13.82 -5.96 9.99
C ARG A 90 13.69 -6.23 11.48
N PHE A 91 13.15 -5.26 12.23
CA PHE A 91 12.98 -5.36 13.66
C PHE A 91 12.13 -6.57 14.05
N PHE A 92 10.91 -6.69 13.55
CA PHE A 92 10.01 -7.80 13.87
C PHE A 92 10.45 -9.15 13.26
N ARG A 93 11.39 -9.15 12.33
CA ARG A 93 12.04 -10.39 11.87
C ARG A 93 13.04 -10.92 12.90
N THR A 94 13.76 -10.03 13.59
CA THR A 94 14.83 -10.40 14.54
C THR A 94 14.34 -10.50 15.96
N ALA A 95 13.34 -9.71 16.34
CA ALA A 95 12.71 -9.68 17.66
C ALA A 95 11.17 -9.76 17.53
N PRO A 96 10.61 -10.87 17.05
CA PRO A 96 9.18 -10.97 16.81
C PRO A 96 8.42 -11.07 18.14
N THR A 97 7.43 -10.20 18.31
CA THR A 97 6.48 -10.21 19.42
C THR A 97 5.23 -11.05 19.13
N GLY A 98 5.42 -12.19 18.48
CA GLY A 98 4.34 -13.08 18.04
C GLY A 98 3.79 -12.78 16.66
N PHE A 99 4.33 -11.77 15.95
CA PHE A 99 3.96 -11.44 14.58
C PHE A 99 5.15 -10.92 13.77
N GLN A 100 4.92 -10.81 12.48
CA GLN A 100 5.84 -10.18 11.53
C GLN A 100 5.15 -9.03 10.81
N VAL A 101 5.92 -8.03 10.40
CA VAL A 101 5.43 -6.95 9.55
C VAL A 101 5.69 -7.28 8.09
N SER A 102 4.65 -7.15 7.27
CA SER A 102 4.75 -7.27 5.81
C SER A 102 4.66 -5.90 5.15
N PRO A 103 5.80 -5.25 4.84
CA PRO A 103 5.79 -3.95 4.20
C PRO A 103 5.37 -4.09 2.73
N VAL A 104 4.53 -3.16 2.29
CA VAL A 104 4.09 -2.99 0.90
C VAL A 104 4.19 -1.52 0.56
N GLY A 105 5.22 -1.15 -0.18
CA GLY A 105 5.48 0.24 -0.55
C GLY A 105 6.68 0.35 -1.47
N LYS A 106 6.75 1.48 -2.15
CA LYS A 106 7.83 1.84 -3.05
C LYS A 106 7.93 3.36 -3.07
N LEU A 107 9.10 3.90 -3.41
CA LEU A 107 9.28 5.34 -3.57
C LEU A 107 8.15 5.93 -4.44
N GLY A 108 7.53 7.00 -3.95
CA GLY A 108 6.46 7.68 -4.66
C GLY A 108 5.09 6.96 -4.62
N ALA A 109 4.91 5.92 -3.80
CA ALA A 109 3.57 5.38 -3.56
C ALA A 109 2.70 6.43 -2.85
N THR A 110 1.41 6.44 -3.17
CA THR A 110 0.43 7.41 -2.62
C THR A 110 -0.85 6.68 -2.21
N SER A 111 -1.74 7.39 -1.51
CA SER A 111 -3.06 6.85 -1.17
C SER A 111 -3.81 6.29 -2.37
N LEU A 112 -3.65 6.90 -3.57
CA LEU A 112 -4.30 6.43 -4.79
C LEU A 112 -3.81 5.04 -5.25
N THR A 113 -2.51 4.73 -5.08
CA THR A 113 -1.97 3.39 -5.40
C THR A 113 -2.32 2.36 -4.35
N ILE A 114 -2.35 2.77 -3.07
CA ILE A 114 -2.71 1.90 -1.93
C ILE A 114 -4.19 1.51 -2.00
N LEU A 115 -5.09 2.45 -2.31
CA LEU A 115 -6.53 2.16 -2.40
C LEU A 115 -6.86 1.10 -3.48
N GLN A 116 -6.12 1.07 -4.59
CA GLN A 116 -6.32 0.05 -5.63
C GLN A 116 -5.99 -1.35 -5.10
N LYS A 117 -4.90 -1.47 -4.35
CA LYS A 117 -4.51 -2.73 -3.69
C LYS A 117 -5.57 -3.17 -2.68
N PHE A 118 -6.08 -2.25 -1.86
CA PHE A 118 -7.13 -2.57 -0.89
C PHE A 118 -8.46 -2.94 -1.55
N GLY A 119 -8.84 -2.25 -2.61
CA GLY A 119 -10.00 -2.61 -3.41
C GLY A 119 -9.88 -4.02 -4.03
N ALA A 120 -8.67 -4.41 -4.44
CA ALA A 120 -8.38 -5.73 -4.96
C ALA A 120 -8.36 -6.82 -3.86
N LEU A 121 -7.72 -6.54 -2.73
CA LEU A 121 -7.61 -7.46 -1.59
C LEU A 121 -8.91 -7.62 -0.77
N SER A 122 -9.90 -6.88 -1.07
CA SER A 122 -11.15 -6.64 -0.35
C SER A 122 -11.63 -7.74 0.61
N SER A 123 -11.83 -8.96 0.12
CA SER A 123 -12.29 -10.09 0.94
C SER A 123 -11.26 -10.55 1.97
N ASP A 124 -9.99 -10.47 1.61
CA ASP A 124 -8.88 -10.92 2.46
C ASP A 124 -8.58 -9.94 3.60
N LEU A 125 -8.93 -8.66 3.42
CA LEU A 125 -8.77 -7.60 4.43
C LEU A 125 -9.98 -7.42 5.34
N ARG A 126 -11.11 -8.06 5.06
CA ARG A 126 -12.32 -7.91 5.89
C ARG A 126 -12.07 -8.34 7.32
N GLY A 127 -12.25 -7.42 8.27
CA GLY A 127 -12.02 -7.64 9.70
C GLY A 127 -10.56 -7.83 10.09
N LYS A 128 -9.61 -7.58 9.18
CA LYS A 128 -8.17 -7.73 9.42
C LYS A 128 -7.51 -6.41 9.76
N ASN A 129 -6.53 -6.49 10.63
CA ASN A 129 -5.67 -5.37 10.97
C ASN A 129 -4.76 -5.04 9.77
N VAL A 130 -4.66 -3.75 9.44
CA VAL A 130 -3.76 -3.23 8.40
C VAL A 130 -3.27 -1.85 8.81
N VAL A 131 -2.03 -1.54 8.52
CA VAL A 131 -1.44 -0.23 8.85
C VAL A 131 -1.14 0.54 7.58
N ILE A 132 -1.45 1.82 7.59
CA ILE A 132 -1.12 2.76 6.52
C ILE A 132 -0.20 3.83 7.09
N SER A 133 1.06 3.85 6.64
CA SER A 133 1.99 4.92 6.92
C SER A 133 1.70 6.09 5.97
N LEU A 134 1.40 7.25 6.54
CA LEU A 134 1.02 8.46 5.82
C LEU A 134 2.18 9.44 5.83
N SER A 135 2.74 9.71 4.64
CA SER A 135 3.77 10.72 4.47
C SER A 135 3.16 12.12 4.36
N PRO A 136 3.63 13.13 5.11
CA PRO A 136 3.17 14.51 4.98
C PRO A 136 3.31 15.07 3.56
N GLU A 137 4.31 14.61 2.81
CA GLU A 137 4.54 15.08 1.43
C GLU A 137 3.32 14.87 0.53
N TRP A 138 2.52 13.81 0.74
CA TRP A 138 1.30 13.58 -0.04
C TRP A 138 0.29 14.73 0.05
N PHE A 139 0.32 15.48 1.15
CA PHE A 139 -0.65 16.51 1.51
C PHE A 139 -0.11 17.94 1.38
N LEU A 140 1.13 18.08 0.92
CA LEU A 140 1.81 19.37 0.79
C LEU A 140 2.17 19.71 -0.67
N VAL A 141 1.91 18.79 -1.60
CA VAL A 141 2.15 18.95 -3.04
C VAL A 141 0.85 19.29 -3.76
N GLN A 142 0.82 20.44 -4.46
CA GLN A 142 -0.38 20.96 -5.13
C GLN A 142 -0.81 20.20 -6.39
N VAL A 143 0.10 19.42 -6.97
CA VAL A 143 -0.16 18.67 -8.21
C VAL A 143 0.07 17.19 -7.97
N THR A 144 -0.75 16.36 -8.60
CA THR A 144 -0.53 14.92 -8.54
C THR A 144 0.74 14.56 -9.31
N ARG A 145 1.63 13.83 -8.67
CA ARG A 145 2.84 13.28 -9.27
C ARG A 145 2.46 12.04 -10.09
N TRP A 146 2.00 12.29 -11.33
CA TRP A 146 1.56 11.21 -12.21
C TRP A 146 2.68 10.26 -12.62
N ASP A 147 3.93 10.72 -12.65
CA ASP A 147 5.13 9.93 -12.81
C ASP A 147 5.29 8.89 -11.69
N TRP A 148 5.04 9.28 -10.44
CA TRP A 148 5.06 8.40 -9.29
C TRP A 148 3.90 7.40 -9.31
N TYR A 149 2.70 7.89 -9.64
CA TYR A 149 1.55 7.02 -9.79
C TYR A 149 1.78 5.95 -10.88
N LYS A 150 2.29 6.35 -12.05
CA LYS A 150 2.63 5.42 -13.15
C LYS A 150 3.67 4.39 -12.72
N GLY A 151 4.70 4.79 -11.98
CA GLY A 151 5.75 3.91 -11.45
C GLY A 151 5.26 2.90 -10.41
N ASN A 152 4.15 3.21 -9.74
CA ASN A 152 3.54 2.38 -8.69
C ASN A 152 2.24 1.68 -9.14
N PHE A 153 1.78 1.91 -10.35
CA PHE A 153 0.54 1.36 -10.88
C PHE A 153 0.63 -0.16 -11.06
N SER A 154 -0.37 -0.88 -10.58
CA SER A 154 -0.57 -2.31 -10.79
C SER A 154 -1.81 -2.56 -11.62
N LEU A 155 -1.63 -3.12 -12.83
CA LEU A 155 -2.75 -3.46 -13.69
C LEU A 155 -3.66 -4.51 -13.04
N LEU A 156 -3.09 -5.51 -12.37
CA LEU A 156 -3.85 -6.55 -11.68
C LEU A 156 -4.72 -5.93 -10.57
N ALA A 157 -4.11 -5.13 -9.67
CA ALA A 157 -4.84 -4.49 -8.59
C ALA A 157 -5.94 -3.54 -9.09
N ALA A 158 -5.63 -2.72 -10.10
CA ALA A 158 -6.60 -1.81 -10.70
C ALA A 158 -7.76 -2.55 -11.38
N SER A 159 -7.49 -3.66 -12.08
CA SER A 159 -8.50 -4.48 -12.74
C SER A 159 -9.37 -5.19 -11.71
N GLU A 160 -8.78 -5.85 -10.68
CA GLU A 160 -9.56 -6.54 -9.64
C GLU A 160 -10.43 -5.55 -8.84
N MET A 161 -9.90 -4.38 -8.45
CA MET A 161 -10.70 -3.33 -7.83
C MET A 161 -11.87 -2.89 -8.72
N THR A 162 -11.65 -2.75 -10.02
CA THR A 162 -12.65 -2.26 -10.99
C THR A 162 -13.75 -3.30 -11.22
N PHE A 163 -13.39 -4.54 -11.54
CA PHE A 163 -14.33 -5.61 -11.86
C PHE A 163 -14.72 -6.49 -10.67
N GLY A 164 -14.09 -6.31 -9.49
CA GLY A 164 -14.49 -6.97 -8.25
C GLY A 164 -15.86 -6.48 -7.76
N SER A 165 -16.53 -7.24 -6.90
CA SER A 165 -17.87 -6.93 -6.38
C SER A 165 -17.88 -6.18 -5.05
N ALA A 166 -16.70 -5.96 -4.43
CA ALA A 166 -16.61 -5.42 -3.08
C ALA A 166 -16.98 -3.95 -2.96
N LEU A 167 -16.68 -3.16 -3.99
CA LEU A 167 -16.98 -1.73 -4.03
C LEU A 167 -18.29 -1.49 -4.81
N ASP A 168 -19.11 -0.55 -4.32
CA ASP A 168 -20.30 -0.10 -5.03
C ASP A 168 -19.97 0.79 -6.24
N PHE A 169 -20.97 1.01 -7.09
CA PHE A 169 -20.79 1.79 -8.32
C PHE A 169 -20.40 3.24 -8.07
N GLN A 170 -20.88 3.85 -7.00
CA GLN A 170 -20.56 5.25 -6.70
C GLN A 170 -19.09 5.40 -6.33
N LEU A 171 -18.58 4.55 -5.45
CA LEU A 171 -17.16 4.58 -5.06
C LEU A 171 -16.25 4.22 -6.27
N LYS A 172 -16.63 3.23 -7.07
CA LYS A 172 -15.92 2.92 -8.32
C LYS A 172 -15.90 4.08 -9.30
N ARG A 173 -17.01 4.83 -9.42
CA ARG A 173 -17.07 6.03 -10.25
C ARG A 173 -16.08 7.10 -9.78
N ASP A 174 -16.08 7.39 -8.49
CA ASP A 174 -15.22 8.43 -7.93
C ASP A 174 -13.73 8.06 -8.12
N ILE A 175 -13.38 6.79 -7.93
CA ILE A 175 -12.03 6.27 -8.19
C ILE A 175 -11.71 6.31 -9.69
N ALA A 176 -12.65 5.92 -10.56
CA ALA A 176 -12.46 5.94 -12.01
C ALA A 176 -12.18 7.35 -12.53
N LEU A 177 -12.92 8.36 -12.04
CA LEU A 177 -12.67 9.77 -12.37
C LEU A 177 -11.25 10.19 -12.01
N ARG A 178 -10.72 9.68 -10.89
CA ARG A 178 -9.37 9.98 -10.46
C ARG A 178 -8.32 9.27 -11.31
N MET A 179 -8.52 7.98 -11.60
CA MET A 179 -7.59 7.18 -12.43
C MET A 179 -7.51 7.69 -13.88
N LEU A 180 -8.62 8.13 -14.45
CA LEU A 180 -8.67 8.67 -15.82
C LEU A 180 -7.87 9.95 -16.02
N GLN A 181 -7.46 10.62 -14.94
CA GLN A 181 -6.55 11.78 -15.02
C GLN A 181 -5.10 11.36 -15.35
N CYS A 182 -4.77 10.06 -15.32
CA CYS A 182 -3.47 9.53 -15.71
C CYS A 182 -3.58 8.54 -16.89
N PRO A 183 -3.82 9.00 -18.12
CA PRO A 183 -4.06 8.14 -19.27
C PRO A 183 -2.88 7.21 -19.57
N SER A 184 -1.66 7.63 -19.29
CA SER A 184 -0.45 6.84 -19.55
C SER A 184 -0.36 5.50 -18.77
N THR A 185 -1.16 5.31 -17.72
CA THR A 185 -1.27 4.02 -17.02
C THR A 185 -2.25 3.08 -17.69
N LEU A 186 -3.19 3.62 -18.46
CA LEU A 186 -4.30 2.89 -19.08
C LEU A 186 -3.96 2.38 -20.48
N GLU A 187 -2.94 2.95 -21.14
CA GLU A 187 -2.45 2.51 -22.45
C GLU A 187 -2.17 1.01 -22.54
N LYS A 188 -1.79 0.40 -21.40
CA LYS A 188 -1.49 -1.03 -21.31
C LYS A 188 -2.74 -1.93 -21.24
N SER A 189 -3.91 -1.37 -21.06
CA SER A 189 -5.18 -2.12 -20.96
C SER A 189 -6.35 -1.31 -21.48
N PRO A 190 -6.63 -1.37 -22.80
CA PRO A 190 -7.80 -0.73 -23.38
C PRO A 190 -9.13 -1.17 -22.74
N LEU A 191 -9.21 -2.43 -22.28
CA LEU A 191 -10.39 -2.95 -21.56
C LEU A 191 -10.61 -2.18 -20.24
N LEU A 192 -9.55 -2.01 -19.44
CA LEU A 192 -9.64 -1.26 -18.19
C LEU A 192 -9.99 0.21 -18.44
N GLU A 193 -9.36 0.85 -19.42
CA GLU A 193 -9.67 2.23 -19.80
C GLU A 193 -11.14 2.37 -20.18
N PHE A 194 -11.64 1.52 -21.06
CA PHE A 194 -13.02 1.56 -21.49
C PHE A 194 -13.98 1.36 -20.31
N ALA A 195 -13.72 0.39 -19.42
CA ALA A 195 -14.51 0.14 -18.23
C ALA A 195 -14.54 1.37 -17.29
N LEU A 196 -13.39 1.99 -17.04
CA LEU A 196 -13.29 3.20 -16.21
C LEU A 196 -14.06 4.38 -16.80
N ARG A 197 -14.01 4.58 -18.14
CA ARG A 197 -14.80 5.62 -18.80
C ARG A 197 -16.31 5.38 -18.65
N ARG A 198 -16.79 4.13 -18.71
CA ARG A 198 -18.21 3.79 -18.46
C ARG A 198 -18.59 4.04 -17.01
N LEU A 199 -17.76 3.65 -16.06
CA LEU A 199 -17.99 3.95 -14.63
C LEU A 199 -18.03 5.46 -14.36
N ALA A 200 -17.08 6.21 -14.91
CA ALA A 200 -16.94 7.64 -14.69
C ALA A 200 -18.15 8.46 -15.19
N SER A 201 -18.80 8.04 -16.29
CA SER A 201 -19.98 8.75 -16.83
C SER A 201 -21.15 8.72 -15.85
N GLY A 202 -21.30 7.65 -15.07
CA GLY A 202 -22.37 7.48 -14.09
C GLY A 202 -23.76 7.24 -14.68
N SER A 203 -23.90 7.22 -16.03
CA SER A 203 -25.19 6.98 -16.68
C SER A 203 -25.64 5.54 -16.49
N TRP A 204 -26.95 5.29 -16.50
CA TRP A 204 -27.48 3.94 -16.35
C TRP A 204 -27.11 3.03 -17.55
N LEU A 205 -27.09 3.59 -18.77
CA LEU A 205 -26.67 2.86 -19.98
C LEU A 205 -25.21 2.40 -19.86
N ASP A 206 -24.33 3.29 -19.39
CA ASP A 206 -22.91 2.95 -19.20
C ASP A 206 -22.71 1.89 -18.10
N ARG A 207 -23.57 1.86 -17.09
CA ARG A 207 -23.59 0.76 -16.11
C ARG A 207 -23.95 -0.59 -16.76
N VAL A 208 -24.94 -0.60 -17.66
CA VAL A 208 -25.29 -1.80 -18.42
C VAL A 208 -24.11 -2.27 -19.29
N PHE A 209 -23.47 -1.35 -20.01
CA PHE A 209 -22.25 -1.66 -20.77
C PHE A 209 -21.12 -2.19 -19.90
N PHE A 210 -20.89 -1.57 -18.75
CA PHE A 210 -19.90 -2.06 -17.79
C PHE A 210 -20.23 -3.49 -17.31
N CYS A 211 -21.50 -3.77 -16.99
CA CYS A 211 -21.93 -5.10 -16.59
C CYS A 211 -21.76 -6.12 -17.73
N ALA A 212 -21.98 -5.74 -18.99
CA ALA A 212 -21.73 -6.60 -20.14
C ALA A 212 -20.22 -6.92 -20.33
N LEU A 213 -19.33 -6.00 -19.95
CA LEU A 213 -17.88 -6.22 -19.99
C LEU A 213 -17.37 -7.05 -18.80
N TRP A 214 -18.15 -7.18 -17.75
CA TRP A 214 -17.72 -7.80 -16.50
C TRP A 214 -17.13 -9.21 -16.67
N PRO A 215 -17.73 -10.13 -17.47
CA PRO A 215 -17.15 -11.46 -17.70
C PRO A 215 -15.78 -11.42 -18.37
N ILE A 216 -15.59 -10.50 -19.33
CA ILE A 216 -14.31 -10.31 -20.03
C ILE A 216 -13.26 -9.76 -19.04
N GLY A 217 -13.65 -8.79 -18.22
CA GLY A 217 -12.80 -8.25 -17.16
C GLY A 217 -12.37 -9.32 -16.15
N LYS A 218 -13.29 -10.19 -15.73
CA LYS A 218 -12.98 -11.32 -14.83
C LYS A 218 -12.06 -12.36 -15.47
N THR A 219 -12.20 -12.61 -16.77
CA THR A 219 -11.27 -13.49 -17.50
C THR A 219 -9.87 -12.87 -17.55
N GLN A 220 -9.75 -11.57 -17.84
CA GLN A 220 -8.45 -10.87 -17.80
C GLN A 220 -7.81 -10.97 -16.42
N ILE A 221 -8.59 -10.74 -15.35
CA ILE A 221 -8.09 -10.84 -13.97
C ILE A 221 -7.59 -12.23 -13.67
N ALA A 222 -8.35 -13.27 -14.01
CA ALA A 222 -7.93 -14.65 -13.77
C ALA A 222 -6.60 -15.00 -14.44
N LEU A 223 -6.34 -14.47 -15.64
CA LEU A 223 -5.07 -14.63 -16.33
C LEU A 223 -3.94 -13.86 -15.64
N LEU A 224 -4.19 -12.62 -15.22
CA LEU A 224 -3.22 -11.81 -14.50
C LEU A 224 -2.88 -12.39 -13.11
N GLU A 225 -3.88 -12.92 -12.39
CA GLU A 225 -3.67 -13.61 -11.11
C GLU A 225 -2.83 -14.87 -11.29
N LEU A 226 -3.14 -15.64 -12.31
CA LEU A 226 -2.38 -16.85 -12.62
C LEU A 226 -0.91 -16.52 -12.92
N GLN A 227 -0.68 -15.48 -13.72
CA GLN A 227 0.66 -14.98 -14.02
C GLN A 227 1.37 -14.51 -12.74
N ASP A 228 0.68 -13.81 -11.84
CA ASP A 228 1.21 -13.31 -10.57
C ASP A 228 1.61 -14.46 -9.65
N HIS A 229 0.76 -15.49 -9.49
CA HIS A 229 1.07 -16.68 -8.70
C HIS A 229 2.27 -17.46 -9.25
N PHE A 230 2.38 -17.64 -10.58
CA PHE A 230 3.54 -18.31 -11.15
C PHE A 230 4.83 -17.48 -11.01
N ALA A 231 4.73 -16.17 -11.16
CA ALA A 231 5.87 -15.28 -10.90
C ALA A 231 6.30 -15.32 -9.43
N ALA A 232 5.34 -15.34 -8.50
CA ALA A 232 5.59 -15.49 -7.07
C ALA A 232 6.27 -16.83 -6.75
N LEU A 233 5.76 -17.93 -7.30
CA LEU A 233 6.36 -19.25 -7.14
C LEU A 233 7.79 -19.29 -7.65
N SER A 234 8.03 -18.77 -8.86
CA SER A 234 9.39 -18.67 -9.43
C SER A 234 10.33 -17.86 -8.55
N TYR A 235 9.86 -16.71 -8.04
CA TYR A 235 10.66 -15.87 -7.14
C TYR A 235 11.01 -16.60 -5.83
N ILE A 236 10.04 -17.29 -5.23
CA ILE A 236 10.26 -18.05 -4.00
C ILE A 236 11.32 -19.13 -4.21
N LEU A 237 11.23 -19.88 -5.31
CA LEU A 237 12.14 -20.99 -5.58
C LEU A 237 13.59 -20.56 -5.85
N HIS A 238 13.80 -19.36 -6.41
CA HIS A 238 15.13 -18.92 -6.81
C HIS A 238 15.76 -17.91 -5.84
N GLU A 239 14.96 -17.06 -5.19
CA GLU A 239 15.48 -15.89 -4.46
C GLU A 239 15.28 -15.99 -2.93
N ILE A 240 14.29 -16.76 -2.47
CA ILE A 240 13.95 -16.79 -1.04
C ILE A 240 14.70 -17.89 -0.31
N LYS A 241 15.44 -17.47 0.73
CA LYS A 241 16.03 -18.40 1.70
C LYS A 241 15.07 -18.61 2.87
N PRO A 242 14.74 -19.87 3.21
CA PRO A 242 13.89 -20.16 4.34
C PRO A 242 14.42 -19.53 5.63
N THR A 243 13.56 -18.83 6.34
CA THR A 243 13.86 -18.25 7.66
C THR A 243 13.01 -18.95 8.71
N PRO A 244 13.58 -19.48 9.80
CA PRO A 244 12.82 -20.13 10.85
C PRO A 244 11.91 -19.13 11.55
N ARG A 245 10.70 -19.57 11.94
CA ARG A 245 9.83 -18.80 12.84
C ARG A 245 10.51 -18.67 14.20
N ARG A 246 10.45 -17.48 14.78
CA ARG A 246 10.92 -17.23 16.15
C ARG A 246 9.74 -17.28 17.12
N HIS A 247 10.04 -17.59 18.37
CA HIS A 247 9.04 -17.61 19.45
C HIS A 247 8.71 -16.19 19.93
N LEU A 248 7.58 -16.07 20.62
CA LEU A 248 7.12 -14.86 21.28
C LEU A 248 8.14 -14.43 22.33
N GLU A 249 8.64 -13.22 22.24
CA GLU A 249 9.48 -12.59 23.26
C GLU A 249 8.80 -11.32 23.76
N MET A 250 8.88 -11.05 25.05
CA MET A 250 8.43 -9.78 25.61
C MET A 250 9.52 -8.73 25.42
N ILE A 251 9.16 -7.60 24.82
CA ILE A 251 10.07 -6.49 24.57
C ILE A 251 9.89 -5.41 25.62
N ASN A 252 11.01 -4.96 26.19
CA ASN A 252 11.04 -3.76 27.00
C ASN A 252 11.23 -2.51 26.12
N TRP A 253 10.11 -1.97 25.61
CA TRP A 253 10.11 -0.80 24.72
C TRP A 253 10.81 0.41 25.30
N SER A 254 10.66 0.66 26.60
CA SER A 254 11.29 1.82 27.25
C SER A 254 12.82 1.74 27.21
N GLU A 255 13.37 0.55 27.39
CA GLU A 255 14.81 0.32 27.32
C GLU A 255 15.34 0.43 25.89
N LEU A 256 14.62 -0.16 24.93
CA LEU A 256 15.00 -0.14 23.52
C LEU A 256 14.99 1.29 22.96
N VAL A 257 13.95 2.07 23.25
CA VAL A 257 13.87 3.49 22.87
C VAL A 257 15.04 4.25 23.44
N ALA A 258 15.33 4.11 24.75
CA ALA A 258 16.45 4.79 25.40
C ALA A 258 17.83 4.40 24.83
N GLN A 259 18.01 3.13 24.44
CA GLN A 259 19.24 2.67 23.77
C GLN A 259 19.40 3.28 22.37
N THR A 260 18.32 3.34 21.60
CA THR A 260 18.33 3.91 20.26
C THR A 260 18.54 5.42 20.27
N GLU A 261 17.94 6.13 21.23
CA GLU A 261 18.19 7.57 21.44
C GLU A 261 19.66 7.90 21.66
N ARG A 262 20.36 7.12 22.49
CA ARG A 262 21.80 7.31 22.72
C ARG A 262 22.61 7.16 21.43
N LYS A 263 22.32 6.14 20.63
CA LYS A 263 23.00 5.89 19.35
C LYS A 263 22.76 7.03 18.34
N THR A 264 21.52 7.50 18.24
CA THR A 264 21.15 8.53 17.26
C THR A 264 21.77 9.90 17.61
N VAL A 265 21.87 10.25 18.90
CA VAL A 265 22.51 11.48 19.33
C VAL A 265 24.00 11.51 18.93
N ASP A 266 24.69 10.38 19.02
CA ASP A 266 26.11 10.30 18.65
C ASP A 266 26.32 10.38 17.12
N GLN A 267 25.39 9.88 16.33
CA GLN A 267 25.42 9.99 14.86
C GLN A 267 25.14 11.42 14.39
N ASN A 268 24.13 12.08 14.92
CA ASN A 268 23.74 13.44 14.52
C ASN A 268 24.79 14.50 14.88
N LYS A 269 25.59 14.31 15.94
CA LYS A 269 26.71 15.21 16.24
C LYS A 269 27.76 15.28 15.13
N ASN A 270 27.90 14.21 14.35
CA ASN A 270 28.83 14.16 13.25
C ASN A 270 28.25 14.75 11.94
N GLU A 271 26.93 14.77 11.77
CA GLU A 271 26.24 15.22 10.54
C GLU A 271 25.82 16.70 10.59
N GLN A 272 25.56 17.27 11.76
CA GLN A 272 25.17 18.69 11.94
C GLN A 272 26.20 19.72 11.44
N LYS A 273 27.41 19.29 11.06
CA LYS A 273 28.45 20.14 10.49
C LYS A 273 28.24 20.53 9.02
N ALA A 274 27.25 19.95 8.34
CA ALA A 274 27.09 20.08 6.87
C ALA A 274 25.87 20.88 6.41
N LEU A 275 25.03 21.39 7.30
CA LEU A 275 23.93 22.27 6.92
C LEU A 275 24.46 23.71 6.80
N ASP A 276 24.93 24.04 5.60
CA ASP A 276 25.22 25.41 5.20
C ASP A 276 23.96 26.28 5.35
N LEU A 277 24.12 27.37 6.06
CA LEU A 277 23.11 28.35 6.38
C LEU A 277 22.72 29.15 5.13
N ASP A 278 21.87 28.59 4.31
CA ASP A 278 21.06 29.41 3.42
C ASP A 278 20.17 30.34 4.26
N GLU A 279 20.00 31.54 3.80
CA GLU A 279 19.31 32.67 4.44
C GLU A 279 18.06 32.23 5.22
N GLN A 280 18.12 32.24 6.55
CA GLN A 280 17.01 31.90 7.43
C GLN A 280 15.84 32.87 7.16
N ILE A 281 14.73 32.32 6.69
CA ILE A 281 13.53 33.11 6.44
C ILE A 281 12.79 33.31 7.75
N ALA A 282 12.40 34.56 8.05
CA ALA A 282 11.69 34.87 9.29
C ALA A 282 10.46 33.96 9.49
N PRO A 283 10.24 33.42 10.69
CA PRO A 283 9.11 32.54 11.00
C PRO A 283 7.77 33.15 10.61
N GLY A 284 6.89 32.36 9.98
CA GLY A 284 5.56 32.77 9.55
C GLY A 284 5.48 33.50 8.21
N ARG A 285 6.61 33.90 7.63
CA ARG A 285 6.63 34.62 6.34
C ARG A 285 6.03 33.79 5.19
N ARG A 286 6.09 32.47 5.26
CA ARG A 286 5.57 31.56 4.23
C ARG A 286 4.34 30.78 4.66
N ASP A 287 3.71 31.10 5.79
CA ASP A 287 2.52 30.39 6.30
C ASP A 287 1.37 30.38 5.31
N ALA A 288 1.02 31.52 4.72
CA ALA A 288 -0.06 31.61 3.74
C ALA A 288 0.20 30.72 2.52
N GLY A 289 1.43 30.64 2.05
CA GLY A 289 1.83 29.79 0.95
C GLY A 289 1.77 28.30 1.31
N PHE A 290 2.16 27.93 2.54
CA PHE A 290 2.07 26.57 3.06
C PHE A 290 0.60 26.11 3.16
N LEU A 291 -0.25 26.92 3.80
CA LEU A 291 -1.69 26.63 3.95
C LEU A 291 -2.37 26.47 2.59
N LYS A 292 -2.08 27.39 1.64
CA LYS A 292 -2.62 27.30 0.27
C LYS A 292 -2.20 25.99 -0.43
N ARG A 293 -0.94 25.57 -0.28
CA ARG A 293 -0.48 24.29 -0.87
C ARG A 293 -1.18 23.10 -0.23
N MET A 294 -1.24 23.09 1.10
CA MET A 294 -1.92 22.04 1.87
C MET A 294 -3.39 21.92 1.48
N ASP A 295 -4.11 23.05 1.37
CA ASP A 295 -5.55 23.03 1.04
C ASP A 295 -5.81 22.57 -0.39
N ALA A 296 -4.94 22.90 -1.32
CA ALA A 296 -5.05 22.52 -2.72
C ALA A 296 -4.50 21.12 -3.04
N ALA A 297 -3.87 20.45 -2.07
CA ALA A 297 -3.20 19.17 -2.31
C ALA A 297 -4.20 18.06 -2.67
N PRO A 298 -4.05 17.40 -3.83
CA PRO A 298 -4.93 16.31 -4.26
C PRO A 298 -4.80 15.06 -3.39
N GLY A 299 -3.73 14.94 -2.60
CA GLY A 299 -3.53 13.85 -1.65
C GLY A 299 -4.66 13.70 -0.63
N TRP A 300 -5.35 14.78 -0.27
CA TRP A 300 -6.53 14.73 0.59
C TRP A 300 -7.71 13.99 -0.07
N ILE A 301 -7.92 14.21 -1.37
CA ILE A 301 -8.95 13.51 -2.16
C ILE A 301 -8.61 12.02 -2.22
N ASP A 302 -7.34 11.71 -2.48
CA ASP A 302 -6.87 10.34 -2.59
C ASP A 302 -6.96 9.60 -1.24
N LEU A 303 -6.66 10.28 -0.12
CA LEU A 303 -6.85 9.74 1.22
C LEU A 303 -8.34 9.48 1.51
N GLU A 304 -9.21 10.44 1.21
CA GLU A 304 -10.65 10.27 1.41
C GLU A 304 -11.19 9.04 0.66
N LEU A 305 -10.78 8.84 -0.59
CA LEU A 305 -11.12 7.65 -1.37
C LEU A 305 -10.58 6.37 -0.74
N LEU A 306 -9.34 6.39 -0.24
CA LEU A 306 -8.73 5.27 0.46
C LEU A 306 -9.53 4.88 1.71
N LEU A 307 -9.90 5.85 2.54
CA LEU A 307 -10.66 5.61 3.77
C LEU A 307 -12.07 5.08 3.46
N ARG A 308 -12.71 5.57 2.39
CA ARG A 308 -13.99 5.03 1.91
C ARG A 308 -13.87 3.58 1.46
N VAL A 309 -12.79 3.22 0.78
CA VAL A 309 -12.51 1.81 0.41
C VAL A 309 -12.36 0.96 1.68
N LEU A 310 -11.54 1.38 2.65
CA LEU A 310 -11.33 0.67 3.91
C LEU A 310 -12.64 0.46 4.69
N ALA A 311 -13.46 1.50 4.81
CA ALA A 311 -14.77 1.42 5.45
C ALA A 311 -15.68 0.43 4.71
N ARG A 312 -15.70 0.48 3.36
CA ARG A 312 -16.55 -0.38 2.54
C ARG A 312 -16.17 -1.86 2.64
N ILE A 313 -14.88 -2.18 2.68
CA ILE A 313 -14.39 -3.56 2.83
C ILE A 313 -14.38 -4.04 4.28
N GLN A 314 -14.69 -3.15 5.23
CA GLN A 314 -14.70 -3.45 6.67
C GLN A 314 -13.33 -3.91 7.19
N ALA A 315 -12.23 -3.35 6.69
CA ALA A 315 -10.92 -3.54 7.26
C ALA A 315 -10.80 -2.84 8.62
N ARG A 316 -9.80 -3.24 9.43
CA ARG A 316 -9.44 -2.57 10.68
C ARG A 316 -8.11 -1.82 10.46
N PRO A 317 -8.16 -0.59 9.94
CA PRO A 317 -6.93 0.15 9.69
C PRO A 317 -6.41 0.83 10.95
N LEU A 318 -5.08 0.99 11.00
CA LEU A 318 -4.40 2.01 11.78
C LEU A 318 -3.80 3.02 10.80
N LEU A 319 -4.11 4.29 10.98
CA LEU A 319 -3.45 5.38 10.29
C LEU A 319 -2.25 5.82 11.11
N LEU A 320 -1.06 5.75 10.52
CA LEU A 320 0.18 6.07 11.18
C LEU A 320 0.82 7.25 10.44
N SER A 321 0.70 8.46 11.00
CA SER A 321 1.15 9.68 10.35
C SER A 321 2.55 10.04 10.79
N MET A 322 3.48 10.12 9.84
CA MET A 322 4.80 10.69 10.08
C MET A 322 4.67 12.17 10.49
N PRO A 323 5.55 12.68 11.36
CA PRO A 323 5.58 14.12 11.63
C PRO A 323 6.12 14.89 10.42
N ILE A 324 5.81 16.19 10.38
CA ILE A 324 6.46 17.12 9.45
C ILE A 324 7.88 17.38 9.99
N ALA A 325 8.88 17.55 9.12
CA ALA A 325 10.22 17.93 9.51
C ALA A 325 10.27 19.41 9.95
N GLY A 326 9.85 19.69 11.18
CA GLY A 326 9.60 21.03 11.70
C GLY A 326 10.79 21.95 11.59
N GLN A 327 12.01 21.49 11.90
CA GLN A 327 13.23 22.29 11.75
C GLN A 327 13.45 22.74 10.30
N SER A 328 13.25 21.87 9.31
CA SER A 328 13.35 22.20 7.90
C SER A 328 12.31 23.26 7.50
N TYR A 329 11.09 23.11 8.02
CA TYR A 329 10.02 24.08 7.75
C TYR A 329 10.22 25.41 8.47
N ASP A 330 10.76 25.42 9.70
CA ASP A 330 11.13 26.67 10.42
C ASP A 330 12.18 27.46 9.63
N GLN A 331 13.24 26.81 9.12
CA GLN A 331 14.24 27.43 8.26
C GLN A 331 13.63 28.00 6.97
N LYS A 332 12.63 27.32 6.41
CA LYS A 332 11.86 27.77 5.24
C LYS A 332 10.81 28.83 5.57
N GLY A 333 10.75 29.34 6.82
CA GLY A 333 9.83 30.40 7.24
C GLY A 333 8.38 29.97 7.40
N VAL A 334 8.10 28.68 7.63
CA VAL A 334 6.76 28.15 7.95
C VAL A 334 6.67 27.92 9.46
N SER A 335 5.76 28.66 10.13
CA SER A 335 5.61 28.57 11.57
C SER A 335 5.01 27.24 12.04
N ARG A 336 5.27 26.89 13.31
CA ARG A 336 4.63 25.75 13.98
C ARG A 336 3.09 25.83 13.88
N LYS A 337 2.53 27.04 14.10
CA LYS A 337 1.07 27.27 14.00
C LYS A 337 0.49 26.90 12.62
N ALA A 338 1.23 27.16 11.54
CA ALA A 338 0.79 26.77 10.21
C ALA A 338 0.85 25.24 10.06
N ARG A 339 1.91 24.57 10.57
CA ARG A 339 2.05 23.09 10.55
C ARG A 339 0.98 22.39 11.39
N GLU A 340 0.55 22.94 12.52
CA GLU A 340 -0.56 22.44 13.34
C GLU A 340 -1.85 22.27 12.54
N SER A 341 -2.06 23.08 11.49
CA SER A 341 -3.22 22.98 10.61
C SER A 341 -3.24 21.65 9.83
N TYR A 342 -2.07 21.11 9.47
CA TYR A 342 -1.96 19.79 8.86
C TYR A 342 -2.44 18.68 9.80
N TYR A 343 -1.92 18.66 11.02
CA TYR A 343 -2.31 17.65 12.03
C TYR A 343 -3.78 17.75 12.38
N LYS A 344 -4.30 18.96 12.57
CA LYS A 344 -5.72 19.20 12.80
C LYS A 344 -6.60 18.64 11.69
N ARG A 345 -6.20 18.83 10.43
CA ARG A 345 -6.93 18.28 9.29
C ARG A 345 -6.85 16.77 9.23
N MET A 346 -5.67 16.18 9.51
CA MET A 346 -5.49 14.73 9.55
C MET A 346 -6.39 14.09 10.61
N ARG A 347 -6.41 14.65 11.83
CA ARG A 347 -7.31 14.20 12.91
C ARG A 347 -8.78 14.28 12.50
N ALA A 348 -9.20 15.38 11.89
CA ALA A 348 -10.59 15.56 11.45
C ALA A 348 -11.00 14.52 10.38
N VAL A 349 -10.09 14.18 9.46
CA VAL A 349 -10.33 13.15 8.45
C VAL A 349 -10.41 11.77 9.11
N ALA A 350 -9.46 11.39 9.97
CA ALA A 350 -9.47 10.10 10.66
C ALA A 350 -10.73 9.92 11.54
N GLN A 351 -11.10 10.96 12.29
CA GLN A 351 -12.30 10.97 13.16
C GLN A 351 -13.59 10.77 12.37
N ARG A 352 -13.71 11.35 11.16
CA ARG A 352 -14.91 11.17 10.30
C ARG A 352 -15.18 9.71 9.97
N TYR A 353 -14.12 8.90 9.82
CA TYR A 353 -14.22 7.48 9.53
C TYR A 353 -14.13 6.60 10.78
N GLN A 354 -13.92 7.18 11.95
CA GLN A 354 -13.69 6.46 13.20
C GLN A 354 -12.52 5.47 13.11
N PHE A 355 -11.47 5.84 12.38
CA PHE A 355 -10.26 5.05 12.28
C PHE A 355 -9.19 5.55 13.24
N PRO A 356 -8.55 4.65 14.01
CA PRO A 356 -7.48 5.04 14.90
C PRO A 356 -6.34 5.71 14.11
N LEU A 357 -5.90 6.84 14.62
CA LEU A 357 -4.78 7.62 14.12
C LEU A 357 -3.75 7.76 15.23
N VAL A 358 -2.53 7.40 14.93
CA VAL A 358 -1.37 7.76 15.73
C VAL A 358 -0.50 8.71 14.92
N GLU A 359 -0.22 9.85 15.48
CA GLU A 359 0.64 10.88 14.90
C GLU A 359 1.75 11.24 15.88
N PHE A 360 2.80 11.82 15.36
CA PHE A 360 3.99 12.16 16.13
C PHE A 360 4.28 13.68 16.07
N GLU A 361 3.23 14.49 16.17
CA GLU A 361 3.33 15.97 16.17
C GLU A 361 4.32 16.48 17.18
N ASP A 362 4.40 15.84 18.37
CA ASP A 362 5.34 16.21 19.43
C ASP A 362 6.81 16.01 19.05
N HIS A 363 7.08 15.24 18.01
CA HIS A 363 8.41 14.97 17.46
C HIS A 363 8.71 15.76 16.18
N ASP A 364 7.89 16.73 15.78
CA ASP A 364 8.11 17.48 14.53
C ASP A 364 9.41 18.30 14.55
N ASN A 365 9.87 18.75 15.73
CA ASN A 365 11.13 19.46 15.93
C ASN A 365 12.27 18.57 16.47
N ASP A 366 12.04 17.26 16.55
CA ASP A 366 13.05 16.32 17.03
C ASP A 366 13.93 15.85 15.87
N SER A 367 15.11 16.44 15.72
CA SER A 367 16.08 16.07 14.68
C SER A 367 16.58 14.63 14.77
N ALA A 368 16.38 13.97 15.93
CA ALA A 368 16.71 12.57 16.09
C ALA A 368 15.57 11.64 15.62
N PHE A 369 14.37 12.16 15.38
CA PHE A 369 13.21 11.39 14.94
C PHE A 369 13.12 11.25 13.42
N LEU A 370 13.39 12.33 12.71
CA LEU A 370 13.45 12.38 11.25
C LEU A 370 14.87 12.70 10.79
N ASP A 371 15.24 12.11 9.67
CA ASP A 371 16.43 12.49 8.91
C ASP A 371 16.25 13.92 8.35
N SER A 372 17.23 14.77 8.58
CA SER A 372 17.19 16.17 8.16
C SER A 372 17.27 16.39 6.64
N GLN A 373 17.75 15.40 5.89
CA GLN A 373 17.95 15.52 4.44
C GLN A 373 16.75 15.03 3.63
N GLU A 374 16.12 13.96 4.08
CA GLU A 374 15.10 13.24 3.30
C GLU A 374 13.73 13.21 3.97
N ASP A 375 13.56 13.80 5.14
CA ASP A 375 12.32 13.81 5.93
C ASP A 375 11.78 12.40 6.23
N HIS A 376 12.70 11.41 6.40
CA HIS A 376 12.37 10.02 6.69
C HIS A 376 12.67 9.66 8.15
N LEU A 377 12.02 8.60 8.64
CA LEU A 377 12.21 8.10 10.00
C LEU A 377 13.64 7.58 10.22
N THR A 378 14.29 8.10 11.24
CA THR A 378 15.55 7.53 11.76
C THR A 378 15.32 6.22 12.51
N GLY A 379 16.37 5.63 13.06
CA GLY A 379 16.24 4.48 13.98
C GLY A 379 15.35 4.79 15.18
N LYS A 380 15.44 6.00 15.77
CA LYS A 380 14.56 6.46 16.84
C LYS A 380 13.10 6.53 16.38
N GLY A 381 12.84 7.18 15.25
CA GLY A 381 11.49 7.28 14.70
C GLY A 381 10.87 5.90 14.45
N TRP A 382 11.66 4.95 13.93
CA TRP A 382 11.20 3.58 13.74
C TRP A 382 10.89 2.87 15.04
N MET A 383 11.65 3.04 16.12
CA MET A 383 11.34 2.43 17.42
C MET A 383 9.99 2.90 17.98
N PHE A 384 9.63 4.18 17.79
CA PHE A 384 8.30 4.66 18.14
C PHE A 384 7.20 4.04 17.27
N TYR A 385 7.45 3.93 15.97
CA TYR A 385 6.55 3.24 15.04
C TYR A 385 6.34 1.79 15.44
N ASP A 386 7.42 1.07 15.71
CA ASP A 386 7.38 -0.36 16.04
C ASP A 386 6.62 -0.63 17.34
N ARG A 387 6.77 0.24 18.34
CA ARG A 387 5.95 0.18 19.56
C ARG A 387 4.47 0.31 19.25
N VAL A 388 4.10 1.26 18.39
CA VAL A 388 2.70 1.45 17.97
C VAL A 388 2.18 0.25 17.16
N LEU A 389 3.00 -0.32 16.29
CA LEU A 389 2.65 -1.53 15.54
C LEU A 389 2.40 -2.72 16.47
N ASP A 390 3.25 -2.89 17.50
CA ASP A 390 3.10 -3.93 18.53
C ASP A 390 1.81 -3.71 19.36
N ASP A 391 1.56 -2.47 19.78
CA ASP A 391 0.34 -2.12 20.52
C ASP A 391 -0.92 -2.36 19.68
N PHE A 392 -0.88 -2.01 18.39
CA PHE A 392 -2.00 -2.22 17.49
C PHE A 392 -2.26 -3.69 17.21
N PHE A 393 -1.22 -4.46 16.92
CA PHE A 393 -1.36 -5.88 16.65
C PHE A 393 -2.00 -6.64 17.83
N HIS A 394 -1.61 -6.30 19.06
CA HIS A 394 -2.13 -6.91 20.29
C HIS A 394 -3.41 -6.25 20.83
N GLY A 395 -4.04 -5.33 20.08
CA GLY A 395 -5.30 -4.71 20.47
C GLY A 395 -5.20 -3.73 21.65
N ARG A 396 -4.01 -3.16 21.90
CA ARG A 396 -3.78 -2.16 22.95
C ARG A 396 -4.10 -0.73 22.52
N ILE A 397 -4.33 -0.49 21.22
CA ILE A 397 -4.82 0.79 20.71
C ILE A 397 -6.34 0.72 20.65
N PRO A 398 -7.08 1.52 21.44
CA PRO A 398 -8.53 1.52 21.41
C PRO A 398 -9.06 2.02 20.06
N PRO A 399 -10.20 1.50 19.57
CA PRO A 399 -10.94 2.16 18.50
C PRO A 399 -11.39 3.55 19.00
N ILE A 400 -11.45 4.52 18.09
CA ILE A 400 -11.92 5.88 18.38
C ILE A 400 -13.44 5.86 18.62
#